data_1afe8bbb9e8204a03989222442016a25
#
_entry.id   1afe8bbb9e8204a03989222442016a25
#
_cell.length_a   1.000
_cell.length_b   1.000
_cell.length_c   1.000
_cell.angle_alpha   90.00
_cell.angle_beta   90.00
_cell.angle_gamma   90.00
#
_symmetry.space_group_name_H-M   'P 1'
#
loop_
_entity.id
_entity.type
_entity.pdbx_description
1 polymer ?
#
loop_
_entity_poly.entity_id
_entity_poly.type
_entity_poly.pdbx_seq_one_letter_code
_entity_poly.pdbx_strand_id
1 'polypeptide(L)'
;MNIHAPKTGIAKDPQSHRSWVSSQSKNARIALETQPKDVHSSQIRKERRHSADHTLGHIDPRRLARRLVIFTPTGAEIDMLMDRARQDLPELGSNEVVHRVVSHNPDSFWAIARRENFSSKERRPEGFQAYLMLNHEGLRQLVSGTFKGTDPDTSLLASQHEKPAGIYIWCTHAWGALSGGMSLTLQKISTPLYRDVDVYSCASTPEGKYTLEGLGFSCGATYDGITSSHVYKYSRSQAEPAELPIYDNYLPENESTVPSVTVARTMEELSRVFAVRSAVYMAEQRCPYGEEFDGNDFTAMHLLGYVGHEPAACLRIRYFANFAKLERLAVRREFRGHGLAQQVIRAGIEMCRMKGYTRIYGQSEKSLVEWYAQFGFRVPNEARELAFSEFGFVEIVLDVSLHPEAISIEADPYVIIRPEGRWHAPGILEKSAAREVTRPGALRPHA
;
A
#
# COMPACT_ATOMS: atom_id res chain seq x y z
N MET A 1 31.45 -39.92 25.00
CA MET A 1 30.85 -40.54 26.19
C MET A 1 29.35 -40.65 25.94
N ASN A 2 28.87 -41.88 25.73
CA ASN A 2 27.47 -42.24 25.56
C ASN A 2 26.74 -42.17 26.91
N ILE A 3 25.53 -41.61 26.96
CA ILE A 3 24.55 -42.01 27.98
C ILE A 3 23.16 -42.09 27.33
N HIS A 4 22.58 -43.27 27.50
CA HIS A 4 21.34 -43.83 26.97
C HIS A 4 20.04 -43.05 27.35
N ALA A 5 19.07 -43.14 26.46
CA ALA A 5 17.63 -42.94 26.70
C ALA A 5 17.02 -44.21 27.34
N PRO A 6 15.93 -44.08 28.11
CA PRO A 6 14.99 -45.19 28.30
C PRO A 6 13.71 -45.00 27.47
N LYS A 7 13.35 -46.10 26.80
CA LYS A 7 12.06 -46.37 26.16
C LYS A 7 11.04 -46.69 27.26
N THR A 8 9.85 -46.11 27.19
CA THR A 8 8.62 -46.77 27.65
C THR A 8 7.50 -46.52 26.67
N GLY A 9 7.04 -47.59 26.08
CA GLY A 9 5.87 -47.63 25.22
C GLY A 9 4.60 -47.71 26.06
N ILE A 10 3.53 -47.13 25.53
CA ILE A 10 2.15 -47.46 25.91
C ILE A 10 1.31 -47.55 24.63
N ALA A 11 0.41 -48.53 24.65
CA ALA A 11 -0.28 -49.16 23.55
C ALA A 11 -1.25 -48.27 22.77
N LYS A 12 -1.46 -48.65 21.54
CA LYS A 12 -2.52 -48.23 20.62
C LYS A 12 -3.86 -48.81 21.09
N ASP A 13 -4.88 -47.98 21.12
CA ASP A 13 -6.28 -48.42 21.06
C ASP A 13 -6.97 -47.70 19.86
N PRO A 14 -7.44 -48.45 18.85
CA PRO A 14 -8.05 -47.91 17.65
C PRO A 14 -9.57 -48.13 17.64
N GLN A 15 -10.33 -47.34 18.35
CA GLN A 15 -11.81 -47.30 18.16
C GLN A 15 -12.43 -45.99 18.71
N SER A 16 -12.41 -44.90 17.91
CA SER A 16 -13.41 -43.81 18.06
C SER A 16 -13.38 -42.76 16.92
N HIS A 17 -13.23 -43.17 15.69
CA HIS A 17 -13.41 -42.27 14.54
C HIS A 17 -14.27 -42.89 13.44
N ARG A 18 -15.52 -43.29 13.78
CA ARG A 18 -16.55 -43.62 12.78
C ARG A 18 -17.92 -43.26 13.33
N SER A 19 -18.29 -41.98 13.28
CA SER A 19 -19.73 -41.63 13.39
C SER A 19 -20.09 -40.20 12.99
N TRP A 20 -19.26 -39.48 12.21
CA TRP A 20 -19.60 -38.09 11.81
C TRP A 20 -19.66 -37.81 10.31
N VAL A 21 -19.65 -38.84 9.45
CA VAL A 21 -19.63 -38.66 7.97
C VAL A 21 -20.92 -39.20 7.31
N SER A 22 -21.91 -39.72 8.06
CA SER A 22 -23.07 -40.37 7.45
C SER A 22 -24.40 -39.60 7.51
N SER A 23 -24.42 -38.34 8.01
CA SER A 23 -25.71 -37.59 8.12
C SER A 23 -25.86 -36.39 7.17
N GLN A 24 -24.90 -36.11 6.32
CA GLN A 24 -25.02 -34.99 5.34
C GLN A 24 -25.19 -35.42 3.88
N SER A 25 -25.27 -36.71 3.57
CA SER A 25 -25.43 -37.18 2.18
C SER A 25 -26.89 -37.57 1.79
N LYS A 26 -27.87 -37.37 2.66
CA LYS A 26 -29.29 -37.70 2.34
C LYS A 26 -30.20 -36.52 1.99
N ASN A 27 -29.74 -35.27 2.16
CA ASN A 27 -30.57 -34.09 1.83
C ASN A 27 -30.18 -33.38 0.50
N ALA A 28 -29.35 -33.98 -0.32
CA ALA A 28 -28.93 -33.41 -1.61
C ALA A 28 -29.57 -34.12 -2.83
N ARG A 29 -30.61 -34.97 -2.65
CA ARG A 29 -31.18 -35.77 -3.75
C ARG A 29 -32.65 -35.56 -4.02
N ILE A 30 -33.33 -34.55 -3.48
CA ILE A 30 -34.75 -34.23 -3.75
C ILE A 30 -34.91 -32.78 -4.18
N ALA A 31 -34.17 -32.33 -5.19
CA ALA A 31 -34.41 -31.05 -5.84
C ALA A 31 -33.92 -31.04 -7.31
N LEU A 32 -34.21 -32.13 -8.01
CA LEU A 32 -33.95 -32.22 -9.45
C LEU A 32 -35.13 -32.93 -10.11
N GLU A 33 -36.26 -32.24 -10.20
CA GLU A 33 -37.33 -32.48 -11.18
C GLU A 33 -38.41 -31.44 -10.96
N THR A 34 -38.33 -30.34 -11.67
CA THR A 34 -39.40 -29.61 -12.35
C THR A 34 -38.84 -28.31 -12.90
N GLN A 35 -38.56 -28.27 -14.19
CA GLN A 35 -38.38 -27.03 -14.92
C GLN A 35 -39.73 -26.42 -15.27
N PRO A 36 -39.87 -25.09 -15.10
CA PRO A 36 -40.61 -24.27 -16.04
C PRO A 36 -39.66 -23.26 -16.71
N LYS A 37 -40.01 -23.07 -17.97
CA LYS A 37 -39.32 -22.34 -19.03
C LYS A 37 -38.94 -20.87 -18.71
N ASP A 38 -37.75 -20.53 -19.10
CA ASP A 38 -37.25 -19.26 -19.62
C ASP A 38 -38.22 -18.05 -19.76
N VAL A 39 -38.36 -17.28 -18.68
CA VAL A 39 -38.62 -15.81 -18.72
C VAL A 39 -38.14 -15.14 -17.43
N HIS A 40 -37.80 -15.92 -16.37
CA HIS A 40 -37.41 -15.35 -15.06
C HIS A 40 -35.88 -15.15 -14.87
N SER A 41 -35.06 -15.68 -15.78
CA SER A 41 -33.58 -15.62 -15.58
C SER A 41 -32.98 -14.23 -15.87
N SER A 42 -33.62 -13.43 -16.73
CA SER A 42 -33.14 -12.07 -17.04
C SER A 42 -33.52 -11.05 -15.95
N GLN A 43 -34.67 -11.21 -15.30
CA GLN A 43 -35.07 -10.35 -14.17
C GLN A 43 -34.28 -10.66 -12.89
N ILE A 44 -34.05 -11.94 -12.58
CA ILE A 44 -33.27 -12.37 -11.41
C ILE A 44 -31.79 -11.97 -11.59
N ARG A 45 -31.24 -11.96 -12.82
CA ARG A 45 -29.92 -11.41 -13.10
C ARG A 45 -29.88 -9.89 -12.95
N LYS A 46 -30.93 -9.16 -13.35
CA LYS A 46 -31.02 -7.71 -13.13
C LYS A 46 -31.17 -7.35 -11.65
N GLU A 47 -32.00 -8.05 -10.90
CA GLU A 47 -32.19 -7.82 -9.47
C GLU A 47 -30.96 -8.18 -8.62
N ARG A 48 -30.21 -9.25 -8.97
CA ARG A 48 -28.93 -9.55 -8.34
C ARG A 48 -27.83 -8.53 -8.70
N ARG A 49 -27.86 -7.94 -9.90
CA ARG A 49 -26.95 -6.83 -10.23
C ARG A 49 -27.29 -5.58 -9.42
N HIS A 50 -28.55 -5.22 -9.24
CA HIS A 50 -28.96 -4.05 -8.45
C HIS A 50 -28.67 -4.18 -6.94
N SER A 51 -28.81 -5.38 -6.35
CA SER A 51 -28.49 -5.58 -4.92
C SER A 51 -26.99 -5.63 -4.63
N ALA A 52 -26.16 -5.98 -5.61
CA ALA A 52 -24.70 -5.94 -5.47
C ALA A 52 -24.14 -4.50 -5.54
N ASP A 53 -24.78 -3.61 -6.30
CA ASP A 53 -24.33 -2.22 -6.47
C ASP A 53 -24.51 -1.37 -5.21
N HIS A 54 -25.52 -1.63 -4.39
CA HIS A 54 -25.71 -0.89 -3.13
C HIS A 54 -24.71 -1.24 -2.02
N THR A 55 -24.06 -2.40 -2.10
CA THR A 55 -23.02 -2.81 -1.14
C THR A 55 -21.60 -2.37 -1.54
N LEU A 56 -21.36 -2.09 -2.81
CA LEU A 56 -20.05 -1.64 -3.31
C LEU A 56 -19.70 -0.18 -2.92
N GLY A 57 -20.70 0.67 -2.67
CA GLY A 57 -20.51 2.06 -2.25
C GLY A 57 -19.81 2.26 -0.89
N HIS A 58 -19.60 1.19 -0.13
CA HIS A 58 -18.92 1.21 1.16
C HIS A 58 -17.62 0.39 1.22
N ILE A 59 -17.21 -0.24 0.13
CA ILE A 59 -15.97 -1.02 0.08
C ILE A 59 -14.85 -0.15 -0.45
N ASP A 60 -13.86 0.11 0.41
CA ASP A 60 -12.63 0.78 0.02
C ASP A 60 -11.96 0.01 -1.13
N PRO A 61 -11.79 0.59 -2.32
CA PRO A 61 -11.12 -0.07 -3.46
C PRO A 61 -9.73 -0.60 -3.13
N ARG A 62 -9.03 0.03 -2.18
CA ARG A 62 -7.71 -0.41 -1.70
C ARG A 62 -7.80 -1.76 -0.98
N ARG A 63 -8.91 -2.07 -0.31
CA ARG A 63 -9.11 -3.39 0.31
C ARG A 63 -9.32 -4.48 -0.73
N LEU A 64 -10.03 -4.19 -1.82
CA LEU A 64 -10.18 -5.11 -2.94
C LEU A 64 -8.85 -5.35 -3.65
N ALA A 65 -8.04 -4.30 -3.80
CA ALA A 65 -6.72 -4.36 -4.43
C ALA A 65 -5.76 -5.38 -3.76
N ARG A 66 -5.88 -5.62 -2.46
CA ARG A 66 -5.02 -6.56 -1.71
C ARG A 66 -5.07 -7.99 -2.25
N ARG A 67 -6.17 -8.40 -2.85
CA ARG A 67 -6.36 -9.74 -3.43
C ARG A 67 -6.09 -9.81 -4.93
N LEU A 68 -5.63 -8.72 -5.52
CA LEU A 68 -5.40 -8.60 -6.94
C LEU A 68 -3.91 -8.45 -7.25
N VAL A 69 -3.55 -8.77 -8.47
CA VAL A 69 -2.27 -8.45 -9.09
C VAL A 69 -2.52 -7.80 -10.44
N ILE A 70 -1.63 -6.90 -10.84
CA ILE A 70 -1.61 -6.34 -12.18
C ILE A 70 -0.28 -6.64 -12.83
N PHE A 71 -0.29 -6.84 -14.13
CA PHE A 71 0.92 -7.15 -14.91
C PHE A 71 0.75 -6.74 -16.35
N THR A 72 1.86 -6.55 -17.05
CA THR A 72 1.89 -6.34 -18.50
C THR A 72 1.60 -7.67 -19.21
N PRO A 73 0.51 -7.79 -19.96
CA PRO A 73 0.14 -9.02 -20.65
C PRO A 73 1.00 -9.25 -21.91
N THR A 74 1.07 -10.51 -22.33
CA THR A 74 1.57 -10.89 -23.67
C THR A 74 0.52 -10.57 -24.74
N GLY A 75 0.94 -10.57 -26.01
CA GLY A 75 0.01 -10.37 -27.12
C GLY A 75 -1.18 -11.34 -27.11
N ALA A 76 -0.94 -12.63 -26.88
CA ALA A 76 -2.00 -13.63 -26.79
C ALA A 76 -2.95 -13.41 -25.59
N GLU A 77 -2.44 -12.91 -24.46
CA GLU A 77 -3.26 -12.54 -23.31
C GLU A 77 -4.12 -11.30 -23.60
N ILE A 78 -3.59 -10.32 -24.36
CA ILE A 78 -4.36 -9.17 -24.86
C ILE A 78 -5.50 -9.64 -25.74
N ASP A 79 -5.24 -10.51 -26.72
CA ASP A 79 -6.26 -11.05 -27.62
C ASP A 79 -7.38 -11.73 -26.85
N MET A 80 -7.03 -12.61 -25.93
CA MET A 80 -8.00 -13.31 -25.08
C MET A 80 -8.83 -12.34 -24.22
N LEU A 81 -8.21 -11.32 -23.65
CA LEU A 81 -8.92 -10.33 -22.82
C LEU A 81 -9.85 -9.46 -23.67
N MET A 82 -9.41 -9.04 -24.85
CA MET A 82 -10.19 -8.24 -25.78
C MET A 82 -11.38 -9.01 -26.35
N ASP A 83 -11.20 -10.28 -26.73
CA ASP A 83 -12.28 -11.14 -27.22
C ASP A 83 -13.36 -11.36 -26.15
N ARG A 84 -12.95 -11.50 -24.88
CA ARG A 84 -13.90 -11.56 -23.75
C ARG A 84 -14.61 -10.22 -23.55
N ALA A 85 -13.88 -9.11 -23.59
CA ALA A 85 -14.46 -7.79 -23.36
C ALA A 85 -15.47 -7.40 -24.46
N ARG A 86 -15.28 -7.81 -25.71
CA ARG A 86 -16.23 -7.54 -26.79
C ARG A 86 -17.59 -8.21 -26.60
N GLN A 87 -17.68 -9.27 -25.81
CA GLN A 87 -18.96 -9.88 -25.45
C GLN A 87 -19.83 -8.93 -24.61
N ASP A 88 -19.19 -8.08 -23.80
CA ASP A 88 -19.87 -7.11 -22.95
C ASP A 88 -19.87 -5.69 -23.56
N LEU A 89 -18.88 -5.37 -24.39
CA LEU A 89 -18.61 -4.06 -24.99
C LEU A 89 -18.35 -4.22 -26.51
N PRO A 90 -19.38 -4.34 -27.34
CA PRO A 90 -19.21 -4.64 -28.78
C PRO A 90 -18.49 -3.55 -29.60
N GLU A 91 -18.47 -2.31 -29.12
CA GLU A 91 -17.87 -1.16 -29.84
C GLU A 91 -16.36 -0.98 -29.55
N LEU A 92 -15.68 -1.98 -28.95
CA LEU A 92 -14.25 -1.91 -28.74
C LEU A 92 -13.45 -1.98 -30.04
N GLY A 93 -12.31 -1.29 -30.07
CA GLY A 93 -11.36 -1.36 -31.17
C GLY A 93 -10.88 -2.78 -31.48
N SER A 94 -10.32 -2.99 -32.66
CA SER A 94 -9.78 -4.30 -33.07
C SER A 94 -8.53 -4.66 -32.24
N ASN A 95 -8.13 -5.96 -32.25
CA ASN A 95 -6.90 -6.39 -31.60
C ASN A 95 -5.68 -5.71 -32.20
N GLU A 96 -5.66 -5.51 -33.53
CA GLU A 96 -4.56 -4.81 -34.21
C GLU A 96 -4.39 -3.38 -33.70
N VAL A 97 -5.49 -2.67 -33.44
CA VAL A 97 -5.45 -1.32 -32.85
C VAL A 97 -4.82 -1.36 -31.44
N VAL A 98 -5.25 -2.32 -30.59
CA VAL A 98 -4.70 -2.44 -29.24
C VAL A 98 -3.22 -2.80 -29.29
N HIS A 99 -2.81 -3.74 -30.12
CA HIS A 99 -1.40 -4.10 -30.31
C HIS A 99 -0.56 -2.91 -30.79
N ARG A 100 -1.07 -2.10 -31.73
CA ARG A 100 -0.40 -0.89 -32.21
C ARG A 100 -0.20 0.12 -31.06
N VAL A 101 -1.22 0.35 -30.24
CA VAL A 101 -1.15 1.27 -29.10
C VAL A 101 -0.16 0.77 -28.05
N VAL A 102 -0.21 -0.53 -27.69
CA VAL A 102 0.70 -1.14 -26.71
C VAL A 102 2.14 -1.16 -27.21
N SER A 103 2.36 -1.39 -28.52
CA SER A 103 3.70 -1.31 -29.11
C SER A 103 4.27 0.11 -29.08
N HIS A 104 3.41 1.13 -29.20
CA HIS A 104 3.80 2.53 -29.09
C HIS A 104 4.13 2.94 -27.65
N ASN A 105 3.31 2.49 -26.69
CA ASN A 105 3.54 2.71 -25.27
C ASN A 105 3.05 1.51 -24.43
N PRO A 106 3.96 0.69 -23.87
CA PRO A 106 3.61 -0.49 -23.08
C PRO A 106 2.80 -0.20 -21.81
N ASP A 107 2.85 1.04 -21.27
CA ASP A 107 2.07 1.44 -20.12
C ASP A 107 0.57 1.63 -20.44
N SER A 108 0.19 1.44 -21.71
CA SER A 108 -1.18 1.60 -22.17
C SER A 108 -2.11 0.43 -21.80
N PHE A 109 -1.60 -0.71 -21.35
CA PHE A 109 -2.46 -1.87 -21.07
C PHE A 109 -1.96 -2.69 -19.87
N TRP A 110 -2.81 -2.86 -18.88
CA TRP A 110 -2.53 -3.63 -17.66
C TRP A 110 -3.58 -4.72 -17.47
N ALA A 111 -3.14 -5.97 -17.44
CA ALA A 111 -3.98 -7.11 -17.07
C ALA A 111 -4.16 -7.18 -15.55
N ILE A 112 -5.34 -7.64 -15.13
CA ILE A 112 -5.73 -7.80 -13.73
C ILE A 112 -6.09 -9.27 -13.51
N ALA A 113 -5.57 -9.86 -12.44
CA ALA A 113 -5.93 -11.21 -11.99
C ALA A 113 -6.12 -11.26 -10.48
N ARG A 114 -6.89 -12.24 -10.00
CA ARG A 114 -6.88 -12.58 -8.58
C ARG A 114 -5.57 -13.24 -8.21
N ARG A 115 -5.02 -12.87 -7.07
CA ARG A 115 -3.75 -13.39 -6.57
C ARG A 115 -3.75 -14.91 -6.43
N GLU A 116 -4.85 -15.49 -6.02
CA GLU A 116 -5.05 -16.94 -5.89
C GLU A 116 -4.96 -17.68 -7.23
N ASN A 117 -5.25 -17.01 -8.34
CA ASN A 117 -5.25 -17.55 -9.70
C ASN A 117 -3.97 -17.20 -10.49
N PHE A 118 -3.00 -16.52 -9.84
CA PHE A 118 -1.79 -16.00 -10.50
C PHE A 118 -0.54 -16.75 -10.03
N SER A 119 0.22 -17.28 -10.99
CA SER A 119 1.58 -17.77 -10.76
C SER A 119 2.51 -17.29 -11.88
N SER A 120 3.82 -17.29 -11.63
CA SER A 120 4.82 -16.94 -12.66
C SER A 120 4.83 -17.88 -13.87
N LYS A 121 4.33 -19.11 -13.71
CA LYS A 121 4.23 -20.12 -14.78
C LYS A 121 2.89 -20.09 -15.49
N GLU A 122 1.83 -19.75 -14.82
CA GLU A 122 0.47 -19.74 -15.32
C GLU A 122 -0.22 -18.44 -14.87
N ARG A 123 -0.17 -17.45 -15.75
CA ARG A 123 -0.89 -16.21 -15.55
C ARG A 123 -2.31 -16.40 -16.09
N ARG A 124 -3.31 -16.08 -15.27
CA ARG A 124 -4.72 -16.16 -15.68
C ARG A 124 -5.33 -14.78 -15.62
N PRO A 125 -5.15 -13.93 -16.65
CA PRO A 125 -5.76 -12.61 -16.66
C PRO A 125 -7.28 -12.75 -16.70
N GLU A 126 -7.95 -12.00 -15.79
CA GLU A 126 -9.40 -12.05 -15.61
C GLU A 126 -10.08 -10.75 -16.03
N GLY A 127 -9.33 -9.64 -16.06
CA GLY A 127 -9.76 -8.33 -16.49
C GLY A 127 -8.58 -7.48 -16.91
N PHE A 128 -8.86 -6.24 -17.34
CA PHE A 128 -7.81 -5.28 -17.70
C PHE A 128 -8.25 -3.84 -17.52
N GLN A 129 -7.27 -2.97 -17.54
CA GLN A 129 -7.45 -1.53 -17.70
C GLN A 129 -6.47 -1.01 -18.74
N ALA A 130 -7.01 -0.25 -19.69
CA ALA A 130 -6.27 0.34 -20.79
C ALA A 130 -6.29 1.86 -20.71
N TYR A 131 -5.16 2.47 -21.06
CA TYR A 131 -4.93 3.90 -21.07
C TYR A 131 -4.41 4.38 -22.42
N LEU A 132 -4.71 5.63 -22.78
CA LEU A 132 -4.02 6.34 -23.86
C LEU A 132 -3.22 7.48 -23.23
N MET A 133 -1.93 7.49 -23.46
CA MET A 133 -1.03 8.56 -23.06
C MET A 133 -1.10 9.64 -24.14
N LEU A 134 -1.98 10.64 -23.96
CA LEU A 134 -2.26 11.64 -24.98
C LEU A 134 -1.18 12.73 -24.98
N ASN A 135 -0.69 13.11 -26.18
CA ASN A 135 0.09 14.33 -26.32
C ASN A 135 -0.84 15.56 -26.36
N HIS A 136 -0.30 16.76 -26.53
CA HIS A 136 -1.08 18.01 -26.52
C HIS A 136 -2.22 18.01 -27.55
N GLU A 137 -1.97 17.57 -28.77
CA GLU A 137 -2.99 17.51 -29.81
C GLU A 137 -4.03 16.41 -29.54
N GLY A 138 -3.60 15.24 -29.06
CA GLY A 138 -4.51 14.17 -28.65
C GLY A 138 -5.45 14.58 -27.53
N LEU A 139 -4.95 15.28 -26.51
CA LEU A 139 -5.78 15.79 -25.43
C LEU A 139 -6.74 16.89 -25.91
N ARG A 140 -6.28 17.77 -26.82
CA ARG A 140 -7.11 18.80 -27.42
C ARG A 140 -8.28 18.18 -28.20
N GLN A 141 -8.02 17.12 -28.97
CA GLN A 141 -9.06 16.39 -29.71
C GLN A 141 -10.01 15.65 -28.78
N LEU A 142 -9.53 15.06 -27.68
CA LEU A 142 -10.39 14.42 -26.70
C LEU A 142 -11.38 15.42 -26.09
N VAL A 143 -10.91 16.59 -25.66
CA VAL A 143 -11.75 17.62 -25.03
C VAL A 143 -12.70 18.27 -26.05
N SER A 144 -12.28 18.44 -27.32
CA SER A 144 -13.17 18.95 -28.37
C SER A 144 -14.18 17.93 -28.91
N GLY A 145 -14.08 16.65 -28.49
CA GLY A 145 -14.96 15.57 -28.95
C GLY A 145 -14.66 15.03 -30.36
N THR A 146 -13.50 15.36 -30.92
CA THR A 146 -13.07 14.90 -32.28
C THR A 146 -12.15 13.69 -32.25
N PHE A 147 -11.73 13.25 -31.02
CA PHE A 147 -10.84 12.11 -30.83
C PHE A 147 -11.52 10.78 -31.22
N LYS A 148 -10.90 9.98 -32.06
CA LYS A 148 -11.40 8.67 -32.44
C LYS A 148 -10.91 7.57 -31.50
N GLY A 149 -11.66 7.32 -30.41
CA GLY A 149 -11.26 6.35 -29.38
C GLY A 149 -11.21 4.89 -29.84
N THR A 150 -11.96 4.50 -30.89
CA THR A 150 -11.97 3.12 -31.44
C THR A 150 -10.76 2.81 -32.31
N ASP A 151 -10.12 3.82 -32.87
CA ASP A 151 -8.93 3.71 -33.73
C ASP A 151 -8.04 4.95 -33.55
N PRO A 152 -7.36 5.10 -32.39
CA PRO A 152 -6.52 6.26 -32.14
C PRO A 152 -5.28 6.26 -33.04
N ASP A 153 -5.00 7.42 -33.63
CA ASP A 153 -3.76 7.66 -34.36
C ASP A 153 -2.61 7.78 -33.38
N THR A 154 -1.54 7.01 -33.59
CA THR A 154 -0.34 7.03 -32.71
C THR A 154 0.37 8.38 -32.70
N SER A 155 0.20 9.21 -33.73
CA SER A 155 0.71 10.58 -33.75
C SER A 155 0.08 11.50 -32.69
N LEU A 156 -1.06 11.10 -32.11
CA LEU A 156 -1.77 11.78 -31.03
C LEU A 156 -1.37 11.26 -29.63
N LEU A 157 -0.52 10.24 -29.57
CA LEU A 157 -0.09 9.57 -28.36
C LEU A 157 1.36 9.93 -28.03
N ALA A 158 1.65 10.02 -26.75
CA ALA A 158 3.02 10.11 -26.24
C ALA A 158 3.66 8.70 -26.19
N SER A 159 4.90 8.59 -26.60
CA SER A 159 5.68 7.36 -26.49
C SER A 159 6.06 7.07 -25.02
N GLN A 160 6.64 5.88 -24.76
CA GLN A 160 7.00 5.42 -23.42
C GLN A 160 7.92 6.39 -22.62
N HIS A 161 8.72 7.20 -23.31
CA HIS A 161 9.70 8.10 -22.70
C HIS A 161 9.29 9.58 -22.73
N GLU A 162 8.11 9.86 -23.28
CA GLU A 162 7.58 11.21 -23.39
C GLU A 162 6.55 11.47 -22.30
N LYS A 163 6.60 12.67 -21.69
CA LYS A 163 5.58 13.09 -20.75
C LYS A 163 4.29 13.44 -21.50
N PRO A 164 3.19 12.72 -21.26
CA PRO A 164 1.92 13.05 -21.91
C PRO A 164 1.33 14.36 -21.38
N ALA A 165 0.49 15.00 -22.17
CA ALA A 165 -0.33 16.13 -21.74
C ALA A 165 -1.54 15.70 -20.90
N GLY A 166 -2.04 14.48 -21.10
CA GLY A 166 -3.12 13.86 -20.35
C GLY A 166 -3.13 12.35 -20.48
N ILE A 167 -3.66 11.67 -19.48
CA ILE A 167 -3.85 10.21 -19.47
C ILE A 167 -5.35 9.94 -19.61
N TYR A 168 -5.75 9.31 -20.70
CA TYR A 168 -7.14 8.95 -20.93
C TYR A 168 -7.39 7.49 -20.57
N ILE A 169 -8.34 7.23 -19.66
CA ILE A 169 -8.82 5.87 -19.37
C ILE A 169 -9.60 5.41 -20.60
N TRP A 170 -8.95 4.60 -21.41
CA TRP A 170 -9.48 4.17 -22.71
C TRP A 170 -10.54 3.09 -22.57
N CYS A 171 -10.26 2.06 -21.75
CA CYS A 171 -11.18 0.99 -21.47
C CYS A 171 -10.90 0.38 -20.10
N THR A 172 -11.94 0.03 -19.38
CA THR A 172 -11.84 -0.77 -18.16
C THR A 172 -12.79 -1.96 -18.28
N HIS A 173 -12.24 -3.16 -18.28
CA HIS A 173 -12.98 -4.41 -18.21
C HIS A 173 -12.59 -5.18 -16.96
N ALA A 174 -13.13 -4.75 -15.81
CA ALA A 174 -12.80 -5.28 -14.49
C ALA A 174 -14.03 -5.22 -13.59
N TRP A 175 -14.85 -6.27 -13.60
CA TRP A 175 -16.13 -6.32 -12.90
C TRP A 175 -16.01 -6.81 -11.46
N GLY A 176 -16.87 -6.31 -10.59
CA GLY A 176 -16.96 -6.74 -9.18
C GLY A 176 -15.65 -6.54 -8.43
N ALA A 177 -15.14 -7.60 -7.82
CA ALA A 177 -13.90 -7.54 -7.05
C ALA A 177 -12.66 -7.11 -7.88
N LEU A 178 -12.65 -7.32 -9.21
CA LEU A 178 -11.55 -6.93 -10.09
C LEU A 178 -11.45 -5.40 -10.24
N SER A 179 -12.51 -4.64 -9.96
CA SER A 179 -12.51 -3.17 -10.02
C SER A 179 -11.46 -2.54 -9.09
N GLY A 180 -11.10 -3.22 -7.99
CA GLY A 180 -9.98 -2.82 -7.13
C GLY A 180 -8.63 -2.76 -7.84
N GLY A 181 -8.48 -3.43 -8.99
CA GLY A 181 -7.30 -3.34 -9.85
C GLY A 181 -7.05 -1.93 -10.38
N MET A 182 -8.10 -1.10 -10.51
CA MET A 182 -7.97 0.30 -10.92
C MET A 182 -7.04 1.11 -9.99
N SER A 183 -7.10 0.89 -8.69
CA SER A 183 -6.19 1.57 -7.75
C SER A 183 -4.74 1.11 -7.92
N LEU A 184 -4.50 -0.16 -8.27
CA LEU A 184 -3.16 -0.67 -8.56
C LEU A 184 -2.61 -0.08 -9.88
N THR A 185 -3.43 0.03 -10.93
CA THR A 185 -2.98 0.60 -12.20
C THR A 185 -2.73 2.11 -12.07
N LEU A 186 -3.57 2.85 -11.32
CA LEU A 186 -3.32 4.25 -10.99
C LEU A 186 -1.99 4.43 -10.23
N GLN A 187 -1.65 3.50 -9.34
CA GLN A 187 -0.36 3.50 -8.66
C GLN A 187 0.81 3.26 -9.63
N LYS A 188 0.65 2.39 -10.65
CA LYS A 188 1.66 2.17 -11.69
C LYS A 188 1.89 3.39 -12.56
N ILE A 189 0.85 4.13 -12.91
CA ILE A 189 0.99 5.40 -13.65
C ILE A 189 1.29 6.60 -12.73
N SER A 190 1.69 6.37 -11.47
CA SER A 190 2.19 7.40 -10.55
C SER A 190 3.73 7.46 -10.51
N THR A 191 4.41 7.00 -11.58
CA THR A 191 5.86 7.18 -11.78
C THR A 191 6.20 8.66 -11.97
N PRO A 192 7.45 9.09 -11.81
CA PRO A 192 7.85 10.49 -12.03
C PRO A 192 7.43 11.07 -13.37
N LEU A 193 7.34 10.23 -14.42
CA LEU A 193 6.90 10.67 -15.76
C LEU A 193 5.42 11.05 -15.79
N TYR A 194 4.57 10.38 -15.03
CA TYR A 194 3.11 10.48 -15.10
C TYR A 194 2.44 11.10 -13.89
N ARG A 195 3.14 11.21 -12.75
CA ARG A 195 2.53 11.55 -11.44
C ARG A 195 1.76 12.88 -11.41
N ASP A 196 2.22 13.86 -12.20
CA ASP A 196 1.64 15.20 -12.24
C ASP A 196 0.71 15.39 -13.44
N VAL A 197 0.41 14.31 -14.19
CA VAL A 197 -0.42 14.36 -15.39
C VAL A 197 -1.86 14.04 -15.02
N ASP A 198 -2.78 14.93 -15.39
CA ASP A 198 -4.21 14.75 -15.15
C ASP A 198 -4.78 13.54 -15.87
N VAL A 199 -5.73 12.86 -15.24
CA VAL A 199 -6.39 11.68 -15.81
C VAL A 199 -7.77 12.07 -16.31
N TYR A 200 -8.10 11.60 -17.50
CA TYR A 200 -9.36 11.86 -18.18
C TYR A 200 -10.13 10.59 -18.44
N SER A 201 -11.45 10.67 -18.47
CA SER A 201 -12.33 9.56 -18.82
C SER A 201 -13.64 10.05 -19.43
N CYS A 202 -14.33 9.17 -20.14
CA CYS A 202 -15.70 9.40 -20.58
C CYS A 202 -16.59 8.29 -20.02
N ALA A 203 -17.72 8.64 -19.43
CA ALA A 203 -18.69 7.68 -18.96
C ALA A 203 -19.67 7.32 -20.08
N SER A 204 -19.69 6.05 -20.49
CA SER A 204 -20.66 5.52 -21.46
C SER A 204 -21.94 5.01 -20.81
N THR A 205 -21.93 4.80 -19.48
CA THR A 205 -23.07 4.26 -18.72
C THR A 205 -23.31 5.06 -17.43
N PRO A 206 -24.53 5.05 -16.87
CA PRO A 206 -24.79 5.67 -15.56
C PRO A 206 -23.90 5.12 -14.44
N GLU A 207 -23.62 3.81 -14.45
CA GLU A 207 -22.75 3.14 -13.47
C GLU A 207 -21.31 3.63 -13.60
N GLY A 208 -20.82 3.82 -14.83
CA GLY A 208 -19.50 4.41 -15.12
C GLY A 208 -19.40 5.83 -14.55
N LYS A 209 -20.46 6.63 -14.69
CA LYS A 209 -20.54 7.97 -14.11
C LYS A 209 -20.40 7.95 -12.59
N TYR A 210 -21.19 7.14 -11.89
CA TYR A 210 -21.11 6.99 -10.43
C TYR A 210 -19.73 6.51 -9.97
N THR A 211 -19.12 5.60 -10.74
CA THR A 211 -17.78 5.11 -10.45
C THR A 211 -16.73 6.22 -10.55
N LEU A 212 -16.76 7.01 -11.62
CA LEU A 212 -15.82 8.13 -11.81
C LEU A 212 -15.99 9.19 -10.73
N GLU A 213 -17.23 9.60 -10.42
CA GLU A 213 -17.51 10.55 -9.35
C GLU A 213 -17.06 10.03 -7.96
N GLY A 214 -17.30 8.74 -7.69
CA GLY A 214 -16.84 8.07 -6.47
C GLY A 214 -15.31 7.96 -6.35
N LEU A 215 -14.59 7.99 -7.47
CA LEU A 215 -13.13 8.03 -7.53
C LEU A 215 -12.56 9.46 -7.48
N GLY A 216 -13.40 10.49 -7.40
CA GLY A 216 -12.98 11.88 -7.30
C GLY A 216 -12.79 12.60 -8.64
N PHE A 217 -13.29 12.02 -9.75
CA PHE A 217 -13.33 12.73 -11.02
C PHE A 217 -14.43 13.79 -10.99
N SER A 218 -14.12 14.97 -11.50
CA SER A 218 -15.10 16.04 -11.74
C SER A 218 -15.62 15.97 -13.17
N CYS A 219 -16.93 16.16 -13.33
CA CYS A 219 -17.54 16.27 -14.65
C CYS A 219 -17.19 17.61 -15.28
N GLY A 220 -16.82 17.60 -16.55
CA GLY A 220 -16.35 18.75 -17.29
C GLY A 220 -14.83 18.89 -17.28
N ALA A 221 -14.25 19.11 -18.44
CA ALA A 221 -12.82 19.31 -18.60
C ALA A 221 -12.56 20.50 -19.52
N THR A 222 -11.61 21.34 -19.13
CA THR A 222 -11.12 22.44 -19.97
C THR A 222 -9.66 22.21 -20.30
N TYR A 223 -9.30 22.35 -21.57
CA TYR A 223 -7.93 22.26 -22.05
C TYR A 223 -7.77 23.17 -23.28
N ASP A 224 -6.70 23.96 -23.31
CA ASP A 224 -6.38 24.88 -24.40
C ASP A 224 -7.57 25.76 -24.82
N GLY A 225 -8.31 26.30 -23.85
CA GLY A 225 -9.48 27.14 -24.07
C GLY A 225 -10.75 26.40 -24.53
N ILE A 226 -10.69 25.09 -24.76
CA ILE A 226 -11.83 24.24 -25.15
C ILE A 226 -12.41 23.60 -23.90
N THR A 227 -13.72 23.65 -23.74
CA THR A 227 -14.44 23.04 -22.59
C THR A 227 -15.39 21.96 -23.08
N SER A 228 -15.31 20.78 -22.45
CA SER A 228 -16.23 19.65 -22.67
C SER A 228 -17.06 19.41 -21.42
N SER A 229 -18.36 19.23 -21.56
CA SER A 229 -19.26 18.83 -20.48
C SER A 229 -19.36 17.32 -20.28
N HIS A 230 -18.75 16.50 -21.16
CA HIS A 230 -18.87 15.03 -21.17
C HIS A 230 -17.59 14.33 -20.76
N VAL A 231 -16.46 15.03 -20.76
CA VAL A 231 -15.18 14.49 -20.32
C VAL A 231 -15.02 14.70 -18.83
N TYR A 232 -14.77 13.63 -18.10
CA TYR A 232 -14.43 13.63 -16.67
C TYR A 232 -12.93 13.84 -16.50
N LYS A 233 -12.56 14.66 -15.50
CA LYS A 233 -11.17 14.98 -15.21
C LYS A 233 -10.86 14.67 -13.73
N TYR A 234 -9.78 13.95 -13.51
CA TYR A 234 -9.13 13.82 -12.21
C TYR A 234 -7.83 14.63 -12.21
N SER A 235 -7.83 15.76 -11.49
CA SER A 235 -6.69 16.68 -11.45
C SER A 235 -5.63 16.18 -10.49
N ARG A 236 -4.50 15.77 -11.03
CA ARG A 236 -3.33 15.34 -10.25
C ARG A 236 -2.41 16.52 -9.90
N SER A 237 -2.34 17.51 -10.77
CA SER A 237 -1.54 18.73 -10.53
C SER A 237 -2.04 19.56 -9.34
N GLN A 238 -3.27 19.33 -8.89
CA GLN A 238 -3.86 19.95 -7.71
C GLN A 238 -3.98 18.99 -6.51
N ALA A 239 -3.62 17.72 -6.69
CA ALA A 239 -3.52 16.81 -5.56
C ALA A 239 -2.42 17.35 -4.64
N GLU A 240 -2.81 17.81 -3.46
CA GLU A 240 -1.83 18.08 -2.40
C GLU A 240 -0.92 16.82 -2.29
N PRO A 241 0.40 17.02 -2.16
CA PRO A 241 1.30 15.90 -1.99
C PRO A 241 0.73 15.06 -0.85
N ALA A 242 0.53 13.77 -1.08
CA ALA A 242 0.01 12.86 -0.07
C ALA A 242 0.78 13.11 1.23
N GLU A 243 0.09 13.44 2.31
CA GLU A 243 0.72 13.68 3.59
C GLU A 243 1.60 12.49 3.93
N LEU A 244 2.89 12.76 4.10
CA LEU A 244 3.82 11.72 4.50
C LEU A 244 3.48 11.27 5.92
N PRO A 245 3.64 9.98 6.23
CA PRO A 245 3.44 9.49 7.58
C PRO A 245 4.30 10.25 8.58
N ILE A 246 3.76 10.56 9.75
CA ILE A 246 4.46 11.34 10.77
C ILE A 246 5.77 10.70 11.25
N TYR A 247 5.96 9.41 10.98
CA TYR A 247 7.17 8.65 11.32
C TYR A 247 8.17 8.53 10.15
N ASP A 248 7.83 9.03 8.94
CA ASP A 248 8.70 9.03 7.76
C ASP A 248 8.41 10.23 6.84
N ASN A 249 8.54 11.43 7.37
CA ASN A 249 8.29 12.68 6.65
C ASN A 249 9.55 13.55 6.44
N TYR A 250 10.72 13.04 6.79
CA TYR A 250 11.99 13.69 6.47
C TYR A 250 12.33 13.54 4.99
N LEU A 251 12.54 14.65 4.31
CA LEU A 251 12.97 14.73 2.91
C LEU A 251 14.32 15.43 2.82
N PRO A 252 15.38 14.72 2.39
CA PRO A 252 16.73 15.30 2.27
C PRO A 252 16.81 16.51 1.32
N GLU A 253 15.92 16.58 0.33
CA GLU A 253 15.87 17.67 -0.66
C GLU A 253 15.14 18.92 -0.13
N ASN A 254 14.54 18.83 1.04
CA ASN A 254 13.74 19.92 1.60
C ASN A 254 14.61 20.75 2.56
N GLU A 255 14.88 22.00 2.19
CA GLU A 255 15.60 22.97 3.05
C GLU A 255 14.74 23.52 4.21
N SER A 256 13.56 22.96 4.43
CA SER A 256 12.65 23.39 5.49
C SER A 256 13.27 23.19 6.88
N THR A 257 13.16 24.18 7.73
CA THR A 257 13.49 24.11 9.15
C THR A 257 12.40 23.48 10.01
N VAL A 258 11.29 23.05 9.40
CA VAL A 258 10.20 22.36 10.09
C VAL A 258 10.71 21.02 10.61
N PRO A 259 10.48 20.71 11.90
CA PRO A 259 10.86 19.42 12.45
C PRO A 259 10.27 18.26 11.66
N SER A 260 11.06 17.21 11.41
CA SER A 260 10.67 16.02 10.66
C SER A 260 11.23 14.76 11.31
N VAL A 261 10.66 13.61 10.99
CA VAL A 261 11.04 12.31 11.58
C VAL A 261 11.23 11.28 10.47
N THR A 262 12.20 10.40 10.65
CA THR A 262 12.36 9.21 9.81
C THR A 262 12.77 8.00 10.64
N VAL A 263 12.57 6.81 10.09
CA VAL A 263 13.13 5.57 10.65
C VAL A 263 14.59 5.47 10.21
N ALA A 264 15.49 5.19 11.12
CA ALA A 264 16.90 4.90 10.79
C ALA A 264 16.98 3.52 10.11
N ARG A 265 17.43 3.48 8.86
CA ARG A 265 17.51 2.28 7.99
C ARG A 265 18.91 1.97 7.52
N THR A 266 19.83 2.92 7.69
CA THR A 266 21.23 2.79 7.29
C THR A 266 22.15 2.90 8.49
N MET A 267 23.38 2.41 8.36
CA MET A 267 24.40 2.57 9.40
C MET A 267 24.73 4.03 9.66
N GLU A 268 24.64 4.88 8.63
CA GLU A 268 24.84 6.32 8.77
C GLU A 268 23.74 6.94 9.64
N GLU A 269 22.46 6.63 9.37
CA GLU A 269 21.35 7.12 10.19
C GLU A 269 21.43 6.59 11.62
N LEU A 270 21.82 5.33 11.81
CA LEU A 270 22.05 4.78 13.14
C LEU A 270 23.20 5.49 13.88
N SER A 271 24.26 5.84 13.18
CA SER A 271 25.35 6.63 13.76
C SER A 271 24.86 8.02 14.21
N ARG A 272 23.98 8.66 13.46
CA ARG A 272 23.33 9.92 13.86
C ARG A 272 22.46 9.76 15.12
N VAL A 273 21.71 8.65 15.23
CA VAL A 273 20.97 8.30 16.47
C VAL A 273 21.92 8.20 17.65
N PHE A 274 23.04 7.50 17.51
CA PHE A 274 24.04 7.36 18.59
C PHE A 274 24.71 8.70 18.94
N ALA A 275 24.94 9.57 17.98
CA ALA A 275 25.45 10.91 18.22
C ALA A 275 24.49 11.73 19.10
N VAL A 276 23.18 11.71 18.78
CA VAL A 276 22.15 12.39 19.58
C VAL A 276 22.10 11.81 21.00
N ARG A 277 22.09 10.47 21.14
CA ARG A 277 22.05 9.80 22.44
C ARG A 277 23.30 10.11 23.29
N SER A 278 24.47 10.06 22.68
CA SER A 278 25.70 10.37 23.36
C SER A 278 25.75 11.83 23.86
N ALA A 279 25.27 12.77 23.05
CA ALA A 279 25.20 14.17 23.44
C ALA A 279 24.27 14.39 24.65
N VAL A 280 23.12 13.68 24.69
CA VAL A 280 22.14 13.87 25.77
C VAL A 280 22.45 13.00 26.98
N TYR A 281 22.55 11.67 26.81
CA TYR A 281 22.69 10.78 27.95
C TYR A 281 24.11 10.80 28.54
N MET A 282 25.14 10.73 27.70
CA MET A 282 26.51 10.67 28.20
C MET A 282 27.07 12.04 28.55
N ALA A 283 26.93 13.04 27.66
CA ALA A 283 27.53 14.34 27.88
C ALA A 283 26.75 15.22 28.87
N GLU A 284 25.41 15.27 28.77
CA GLU A 284 24.59 16.09 29.69
C GLU A 284 24.23 15.34 30.99
N GLN A 285 23.72 14.10 30.88
CA GLN A 285 23.22 13.34 32.03
C GLN A 285 24.30 12.48 32.70
N ARG A 286 25.49 12.40 32.12
CA ARG A 286 26.63 11.62 32.65
C ARG A 286 26.35 10.14 32.80
N CYS A 287 25.42 9.59 31.99
CA CYS A 287 25.11 8.17 31.98
C CYS A 287 26.35 7.36 31.57
N PRO A 288 26.73 6.30 32.31
CA PRO A 288 27.86 5.45 31.94
C PRO A 288 27.66 4.81 30.57
N TYR A 289 28.76 4.63 29.85
CA TYR A 289 28.74 4.04 28.50
C TYR A 289 27.99 2.70 28.42
N GLY A 290 28.26 1.78 29.38
CA GLY A 290 27.64 0.46 29.40
C GLY A 290 26.13 0.46 29.73
N GLU A 291 25.62 1.53 30.36
CA GLU A 291 24.19 1.69 30.63
C GLU A 291 23.48 2.31 29.42
N GLU A 292 24.12 3.22 28.71
CA GLU A 292 23.57 3.82 27.52
C GLU A 292 23.54 2.81 26.35
N PHE A 293 24.63 2.10 26.11
CA PHE A 293 24.74 1.08 25.07
C PHE A 293 24.54 -0.32 25.65
N ASP A 294 23.29 -0.61 25.98
CA ASP A 294 22.83 -1.79 26.73
C ASP A 294 22.72 -3.10 25.90
N GLY A 295 23.27 -3.09 24.65
CA GLY A 295 23.26 -4.25 23.75
C GLY A 295 21.95 -4.51 23.01
N ASN A 296 20.92 -3.66 23.17
CA ASN A 296 19.62 -3.86 22.53
C ASN A 296 19.44 -3.11 21.20
N ASP A 297 20.43 -2.36 20.73
CA ASP A 297 20.27 -1.43 19.62
C ASP A 297 20.09 -2.14 18.26
N PHE A 298 20.75 -3.27 18.03
CA PHE A 298 20.65 -4.02 16.77
C PHE A 298 19.30 -4.72 16.58
N THR A 299 18.53 -4.94 17.62
CA THR A 299 17.22 -5.60 17.57
C THR A 299 16.08 -4.60 17.71
N ALA A 300 16.40 -3.33 17.89
CA ALA A 300 15.44 -2.25 18.05
C ALA A 300 15.25 -1.46 16.75
N MET A 301 14.09 -0.82 16.66
CA MET A 301 13.86 0.23 15.69
C MET A 301 14.25 1.58 16.28
N HIS A 302 14.85 2.43 15.48
CA HIS A 302 15.22 3.77 15.88
C HIS A 302 14.52 4.81 15.02
N LEU A 303 13.88 5.78 15.65
CA LEU A 303 13.41 7.00 15.00
C LEU A 303 14.47 8.09 15.18
N LEU A 304 14.64 8.87 14.13
CA LEU A 304 15.55 10.02 14.10
C LEU A 304 14.76 11.27 13.74
N GLY A 305 14.80 12.26 14.60
CA GLY A 305 14.16 13.56 14.41
C GLY A 305 15.18 14.58 13.90
N TYR A 306 14.79 15.34 12.90
CA TYR A 306 15.58 16.38 12.26
C TYR A 306 14.98 17.76 12.46
N VAL A 307 15.84 18.77 12.50
CA VAL A 307 15.50 20.16 12.25
C VAL A 307 16.37 20.63 11.07
N GLY A 308 15.76 20.88 9.93
CA GLY A 308 16.51 20.96 8.67
C GLY A 308 17.22 19.63 8.40
N HIS A 309 18.54 19.67 8.26
CA HIS A 309 19.38 18.48 8.06
C HIS A 309 20.12 18.03 9.32
N GLU A 310 19.92 18.73 10.44
CA GLU A 310 20.58 18.40 11.70
C GLU A 310 19.85 17.29 12.46
N PRO A 311 20.51 16.19 12.81
CA PRO A 311 19.96 15.16 13.66
C PRO A 311 19.80 15.71 15.08
N ALA A 312 18.57 15.97 15.48
CA ALA A 312 18.25 16.74 16.68
C ALA A 312 17.59 15.92 17.79
N ALA A 313 16.90 14.84 17.43
CA ALA A 313 16.22 13.97 18.40
C ALA A 313 16.26 12.50 17.97
N CYS A 314 15.99 11.59 18.90
CA CYS A 314 15.82 10.18 18.61
C CYS A 314 14.87 9.51 19.60
N LEU A 315 14.40 8.31 19.22
CA LEU A 315 13.60 7.41 20.04
C LEU A 315 13.94 5.97 19.66
N ARG A 316 14.10 5.10 20.64
CA ARG A 316 14.25 3.66 20.43
C ARG A 316 12.93 2.96 20.71
N ILE A 317 12.53 2.05 19.80
CA ILE A 317 11.34 1.22 19.95
C ILE A 317 11.77 -0.24 19.95
N ARG A 318 11.36 -0.97 20.98
CA ARG A 318 11.55 -2.42 21.05
C ARG A 318 10.20 -3.12 21.00
N TYR A 319 10.14 -4.22 20.27
CA TYR A 319 8.92 -5.00 20.08
C TYR A 319 9.00 -6.29 20.86
N PHE A 320 7.95 -6.59 21.62
CA PHE A 320 7.76 -7.82 22.37
C PHE A 320 6.50 -8.53 21.85
N ALA A 321 6.18 -9.72 22.36
CA ALA A 321 5.09 -10.51 21.80
C ALA A 321 3.74 -9.77 21.74
N ASN A 322 3.37 -9.01 22.78
CA ASN A 322 2.06 -8.37 22.89
C ASN A 322 2.10 -6.88 23.28
N PHE A 323 3.28 -6.27 23.30
CA PHE A 323 3.45 -4.84 23.55
C PHE A 323 4.71 -4.30 22.89
N ALA A 324 4.72 -3.01 22.61
CA ALA A 324 5.93 -2.29 22.20
C ALA A 324 6.46 -1.45 23.37
N LYS A 325 7.78 -1.27 23.45
CA LYS A 325 8.42 -0.42 24.45
C LYS A 325 9.03 0.80 23.77
N LEU A 326 8.65 2.00 24.21
CA LEU A 326 9.33 3.24 23.86
C LEU A 326 10.38 3.55 24.92
N GLU A 327 11.59 3.84 24.45
CA GLU A 327 12.73 4.14 25.33
C GLU A 327 13.77 5.00 24.61
N ARG A 328 14.72 5.54 25.33
CA ARG A 328 15.81 6.37 24.78
C ARG A 328 15.30 7.58 23.97
N LEU A 329 14.22 8.23 24.43
CA LEU A 329 13.83 9.53 23.89
C LEU A 329 14.88 10.57 24.30
N ALA A 330 15.52 11.17 23.32
CA ALA A 330 16.50 12.22 23.53
C ALA A 330 16.29 13.37 22.57
N VAL A 331 16.48 14.61 23.02
CA VAL A 331 16.48 15.81 22.21
C VAL A 331 17.72 16.63 22.60
N ARG A 332 18.58 16.93 21.65
CA ARG A 332 19.75 17.78 21.86
C ARG A 332 19.33 19.14 22.42
N ARG A 333 20.10 19.66 23.35
CA ARG A 333 19.76 20.85 24.15
C ARG A 333 19.34 22.05 23.31
N GLU A 334 20.05 22.32 22.22
CA GLU A 334 19.84 23.43 21.32
C GLU A 334 18.54 23.36 20.51
N PHE A 335 17.91 22.17 20.46
CA PHE A 335 16.65 21.94 19.72
C PHE A 335 15.44 21.70 20.64
N ARG A 336 15.60 21.91 21.96
CA ARG A 336 14.48 21.80 22.90
C ARG A 336 13.55 23.00 22.81
N GLY A 337 12.31 22.83 23.22
CA GLY A 337 11.30 23.92 23.20
C GLY A 337 10.57 24.11 21.86
N HIS A 338 10.91 23.38 20.82
CA HIS A 338 10.32 23.52 19.48
C HIS A 338 9.35 22.38 19.11
N GLY A 339 8.87 21.63 20.06
CA GLY A 339 7.87 20.55 19.82
C GLY A 339 8.43 19.24 19.24
N LEU A 340 9.76 19.13 19.02
CA LEU A 340 10.35 17.96 18.39
C LEU A 340 10.19 16.67 19.25
N ALA A 341 10.28 16.76 20.57
CA ALA A 341 10.03 15.62 21.44
C ALA A 341 8.61 15.07 21.27
N GLN A 342 7.61 15.96 21.16
CA GLN A 342 6.21 15.60 20.94
C GLN A 342 6.03 14.92 19.59
N GLN A 343 6.67 15.40 18.54
CA GLN A 343 6.61 14.80 17.22
C GLN A 343 7.21 13.38 17.22
N VAL A 344 8.39 13.21 17.81
CA VAL A 344 9.07 11.91 17.86
C VAL A 344 8.27 10.89 18.67
N ILE A 345 7.65 11.29 19.80
CA ILE A 345 6.76 10.41 20.58
C ILE A 345 5.52 10.02 19.76
N ARG A 346 4.85 10.98 19.13
CA ARG A 346 3.69 10.68 18.27
C ARG A 346 4.06 9.77 17.11
N ALA A 347 5.20 10.01 16.49
CA ALA A 347 5.74 9.13 15.45
C ALA A 347 5.99 7.71 15.97
N GLY A 348 6.54 7.57 17.18
CA GLY A 348 6.76 6.28 17.83
C GLY A 348 5.44 5.54 18.14
N ILE A 349 4.44 6.24 18.63
CA ILE A 349 3.10 5.68 18.88
C ILE A 349 2.48 5.19 17.58
N GLU A 350 2.51 6.02 16.54
CA GLU A 350 1.94 5.67 15.24
C GLU A 350 2.67 4.50 14.58
N MET A 351 3.99 4.45 14.71
CA MET A 351 4.79 3.31 14.26
C MET A 351 4.39 2.01 14.96
N CYS A 352 4.15 2.04 16.27
CA CYS A 352 3.67 0.88 17.02
C CYS A 352 2.29 0.43 16.51
N ARG A 353 1.38 1.38 16.26
CA ARG A 353 0.04 1.11 15.72
C ARG A 353 0.11 0.50 14.31
N MET A 354 0.98 1.03 13.45
CA MET A 354 1.21 0.48 12.11
C MET A 354 1.73 -0.95 12.15
N LYS A 355 2.52 -1.30 13.15
CA LYS A 355 3.01 -2.68 13.36
C LYS A 355 2.02 -3.58 14.11
N GLY A 356 0.81 -3.11 14.37
CA GLY A 356 -0.26 -3.90 14.98
C GLY A 356 -0.26 -3.96 16.50
N TYR A 357 0.55 -3.12 17.15
CA TYR A 357 0.57 -3.06 18.62
C TYR A 357 -0.51 -2.12 19.14
N THR A 358 -1.30 -2.61 20.09
CA THR A 358 -2.35 -1.86 20.79
C THR A 358 -1.96 -1.48 22.20
N ARG A 359 -0.83 -1.98 22.70
CA ARG A 359 -0.29 -1.64 24.02
C ARG A 359 1.16 -1.19 23.91
N ILE A 360 1.45 -0.04 24.48
CA ILE A 360 2.76 0.58 24.49
C ILE A 360 3.19 0.77 25.95
N TYR A 361 4.41 0.35 26.24
CA TYR A 361 5.03 0.43 27.56
C TYR A 361 6.21 1.41 27.53
N GLY A 362 6.45 2.08 28.63
CA GLY A 362 7.61 2.92 28.82
C GLY A 362 8.01 2.98 30.29
N GLN A 363 9.15 3.57 30.54
CA GLN A 363 9.64 3.94 31.87
C GLN A 363 9.94 5.43 31.85
N SER A 364 9.23 6.18 32.65
CA SER A 364 9.36 7.64 32.72
C SER A 364 10.05 8.03 34.01
N GLU A 365 10.97 8.99 33.91
CA GLU A 365 11.36 9.74 35.10
C GLU A 365 10.11 10.34 35.76
N LYS A 366 10.05 10.34 37.09
CA LYS A 366 8.86 10.78 37.81
C LYS A 366 8.43 12.20 37.50
N SER A 367 9.38 13.07 37.23
CA SER A 367 9.15 14.48 36.82
C SER A 367 8.48 14.63 35.45
N LEU A 368 8.55 13.63 34.58
CA LEU A 368 8.04 13.66 33.21
C LEU A 368 6.71 12.92 33.03
N VAL A 369 6.14 12.33 34.08
CA VAL A 369 4.89 11.55 33.99
C VAL A 369 3.73 12.39 33.42
N GLU A 370 3.55 13.63 33.91
CA GLU A 370 2.52 14.53 33.38
C GLU A 370 2.74 14.91 31.92
N TRP A 371 4.00 15.03 31.50
CA TRP A 371 4.32 15.27 30.10
C TRP A 371 3.93 14.09 29.20
N TYR A 372 4.16 12.84 29.65
CA TYR A 372 3.72 11.66 28.93
C TYR A 372 2.19 11.48 28.96
N ALA A 373 1.50 11.96 30.01
CA ALA A 373 0.04 11.91 30.08
C ALA A 373 -0.65 12.69 28.94
N GLN A 374 -0.01 13.71 28.36
CA GLN A 374 -0.52 14.44 27.18
C GLN A 374 -0.70 13.55 25.95
N PHE A 375 -0.03 12.40 25.88
CA PHE A 375 -0.16 11.42 24.80
C PHE A 375 -1.07 10.24 25.20
N GLY A 376 -1.66 10.29 26.39
CA GLY A 376 -2.53 9.24 26.93
C GLY A 376 -1.80 8.16 27.74
N PHE A 377 -0.51 8.30 28.00
CA PHE A 377 0.17 7.40 28.94
C PHE A 377 -0.36 7.59 30.36
N ARG A 378 -0.46 6.49 31.08
CA ARG A 378 -0.87 6.46 32.49
C ARG A 378 0.06 5.56 33.30
N VAL A 379 0.18 5.85 34.55
CA VAL A 379 0.85 4.97 35.52
C VAL A 379 -0.13 3.85 35.91
N PRO A 380 0.22 2.56 35.71
CA PRO A 380 -0.66 1.46 36.10
C PRO A 380 -0.80 1.38 37.61
N ASN A 381 -1.91 0.82 38.13
CA ASN A 381 -2.19 0.73 39.58
C ASN A 381 -1.10 -0.02 40.37
N GLU A 382 -0.47 -1.01 39.72
CA GLU A 382 0.61 -1.83 40.33
C GLU A 382 1.96 -1.46 39.68
N ALA A 383 2.17 -0.17 39.39
CA ALA A 383 3.40 0.29 38.76
C ALA A 383 4.60 0.04 39.68
N ARG A 384 5.65 -0.49 39.10
CA ARG A 384 6.93 -0.68 39.78
C ARG A 384 7.76 0.60 39.65
N GLU A 385 8.42 0.95 40.72
CA GLU A 385 9.43 1.99 40.73
C GLU A 385 10.80 1.37 40.41
N LEU A 386 11.59 2.08 39.64
CA LEU A 386 12.94 1.71 39.28
C LEU A 386 13.85 2.88 39.56
N ALA A 387 15.10 2.61 39.89
CA ALA A 387 16.13 3.62 40.01
C ALA A 387 17.24 3.32 39.03
N PHE A 388 17.56 4.31 38.22
CA PHE A 388 18.74 4.29 37.38
C PHE A 388 19.64 5.42 37.82
N SER A 389 20.79 5.07 38.34
CA SER A 389 21.66 6.04 39.01
C SER A 389 20.90 6.79 40.14
N GLU A 390 20.89 8.12 40.09
CA GLU A 390 20.20 9.00 41.07
C GLU A 390 18.74 9.34 40.68
N PHE A 391 18.29 8.89 39.49
CA PHE A 391 16.97 9.22 38.96
C PHE A 391 15.94 8.11 39.28
N GLY A 392 14.78 8.51 39.78
CA GLY A 392 13.64 7.62 40.02
C GLY A 392 12.74 7.55 38.82
N PHE A 393 12.46 6.34 38.35
CA PHE A 393 11.56 6.06 37.23
C PHE A 393 10.32 5.30 37.69
N VAL A 394 9.25 5.42 36.93
CA VAL A 394 8.01 4.67 37.13
C VAL A 394 7.55 4.11 35.77
N GLU A 395 6.91 2.95 35.82
CA GLU A 395 6.29 2.35 34.65
C GLU A 395 5.12 3.19 34.17
N ILE A 396 5.03 3.39 32.86
CA ILE A 396 3.91 4.02 32.18
C ILE A 396 3.41 3.13 31.05
N VAL A 397 2.11 3.15 30.82
CA VAL A 397 1.46 2.36 29.75
C VAL A 397 0.48 3.21 28.98
N LEU A 398 0.33 2.90 27.69
CA LEU A 398 -0.63 3.51 26.81
C LEU A 398 -1.35 2.40 26.04
N ASP A 399 -2.67 2.39 26.08
CA ASP A 399 -3.52 1.55 25.25
C ASP A 399 -4.01 2.40 24.05
N VAL A 400 -3.83 1.88 22.83
CA VAL A 400 -4.19 2.56 21.57
C VAL A 400 -5.06 1.67 20.68
N SER A 401 -5.86 2.28 19.84
CA SER A 401 -6.57 1.55 18.79
C SER A 401 -5.60 1.07 17.73
N LEU A 402 -5.90 -0.09 17.13
CA LEU A 402 -5.17 -0.60 15.96
C LEU A 402 -5.23 0.42 14.82
N HIS A 403 -4.13 0.59 14.09
CA HIS A 403 -4.14 1.41 12.89
C HIS A 403 -5.00 0.74 11.80
N PRO A 404 -5.86 1.48 11.07
CA PRO A 404 -6.70 0.89 10.02
C PRO A 404 -5.90 0.18 8.92
N GLU A 405 -4.68 0.64 8.66
CA GLU A 405 -3.75 0.08 7.67
C GLU A 405 -2.59 -0.68 8.33
N ALA A 406 -2.80 -1.21 9.55
CA ALA A 406 -1.74 -1.97 10.24
C ALA A 406 -1.20 -3.10 9.36
N ILE A 407 0.13 -3.25 9.38
CA ILE A 407 0.81 -4.31 8.62
C ILE A 407 0.44 -5.66 9.21
N SER A 408 -0.17 -6.50 8.40
CA SER A 408 -0.58 -7.86 8.76
C SER A 408 -0.18 -8.84 7.66
N ILE A 409 -0.35 -10.14 7.91
CA ILE A 409 -0.06 -11.17 6.90
C ILE A 409 -1.00 -11.07 5.69
N GLU A 410 -2.17 -10.45 5.84
CA GLU A 410 -3.11 -10.19 4.77
C GLU A 410 -2.76 -8.93 3.96
N ALA A 411 -1.77 -8.15 4.39
CA ALA A 411 -1.30 -7.00 3.63
C ALA A 411 -0.73 -7.43 2.28
N ASP A 412 -0.71 -6.51 1.31
CA ASP A 412 -0.07 -6.77 0.02
C ASP A 412 1.39 -7.21 0.27
N PRO A 413 1.83 -8.37 -0.26
CA PRO A 413 3.21 -8.82 -0.14
C PRO A 413 4.25 -7.77 -0.54
N TYR A 414 3.94 -6.94 -1.51
CA TYR A 414 4.83 -5.82 -1.88
C TYR A 414 4.98 -4.79 -0.77
N VAL A 415 3.92 -4.52 0.00
CA VAL A 415 4.01 -3.64 1.17
C VAL A 415 4.90 -4.26 2.25
N ILE A 416 4.75 -5.57 2.49
CA ILE A 416 5.53 -6.29 3.51
C ILE A 416 7.03 -6.29 3.21
N ILE A 417 7.43 -6.33 1.93
CA ILE A 417 8.85 -6.33 1.52
C ILE A 417 9.46 -4.94 1.42
N ARG A 418 8.70 -3.86 1.62
CA ARG A 418 9.21 -2.49 1.64
C ARG A 418 10.15 -2.26 2.81
N PRO A 419 11.06 -1.29 2.72
CA PRO A 419 11.89 -0.90 3.85
C PRO A 419 11.04 -0.53 5.07
N GLU A 420 11.51 -0.89 6.23
CA GLU A 420 10.83 -0.67 7.50
C GLU A 420 10.44 0.80 7.69
N GLY A 421 9.15 1.04 8.02
CA GLY A 421 8.60 2.39 8.14
C GLY A 421 8.32 3.13 6.81
N ARG A 422 8.69 2.57 5.65
CA ARG A 422 8.46 3.18 4.33
C ARG A 422 7.40 2.42 3.53
N TRP A 423 6.35 1.97 4.20
CA TRP A 423 5.28 1.18 3.57
C TRP A 423 4.37 1.97 2.64
N HIS A 424 4.36 3.29 2.73
CA HIS A 424 3.62 4.22 1.87
C HIS A 424 4.25 4.41 0.48
N ALA A 425 5.53 4.06 0.29
CA ALA A 425 6.24 4.27 -0.96
C ALA A 425 6.81 2.96 -1.55
N PRO A 426 6.80 2.78 -2.88
CA PRO A 426 7.36 1.60 -3.53
C PRO A 426 8.84 1.40 -3.19
N GLY A 427 9.20 0.17 -2.80
CA GLY A 427 10.56 -0.22 -2.47
C GLY A 427 11.38 -0.69 -3.69
N ILE A 428 12.67 -0.92 -3.45
CA ILE A 428 13.60 -1.36 -4.50
C ILE A 428 13.23 -2.75 -5.07
N LEU A 429 12.66 -3.63 -4.24
CA LEU A 429 12.29 -4.98 -4.68
C LEU A 429 11.06 -4.98 -5.60
N GLU A 430 10.17 -4.00 -5.49
CA GLU A 430 9.04 -3.85 -6.41
C GLU A 430 9.49 -3.50 -7.83
N LYS A 431 10.63 -2.83 -7.97
CA LYS A 431 11.24 -2.47 -9.25
C LYS A 431 12.06 -3.61 -9.87
N SER A 432 12.23 -4.72 -9.14
CA SER A 432 13.05 -5.84 -9.57
C SER A 432 12.55 -6.52 -10.86
N ALA A 433 11.23 -6.52 -11.08
CA ALA A 433 10.64 -7.09 -12.30
C ALA A 433 11.02 -6.32 -13.58
N ALA A 434 11.28 -5.01 -13.47
CA ALA A 434 11.70 -4.16 -14.58
C ALA A 434 13.22 -4.07 -14.76
N ARG A 435 13.99 -4.69 -13.87
CA ARG A 435 15.45 -4.66 -13.91
C ARG A 435 15.98 -5.71 -14.89
N GLU A 436 17.01 -5.35 -15.64
CA GLU A 436 17.75 -6.30 -16.47
C GLU A 436 18.31 -7.48 -15.66
N VAL A 437 18.32 -8.66 -16.30
CA VAL A 437 18.83 -9.88 -15.68
C VAL A 437 20.35 -9.78 -15.53
N THR A 438 20.83 -9.80 -14.29
CA THR A 438 22.27 -9.66 -13.97
C THR A 438 23.00 -10.98 -13.75
N ARG A 439 22.34 -12.12 -13.94
CA ARG A 439 22.97 -13.44 -13.78
C ARG A 439 23.98 -13.68 -14.90
N PRO A 440 25.22 -14.09 -14.62
CA PRO A 440 26.25 -14.30 -15.65
C PRO A 440 25.84 -15.23 -16.79
N GLY A 441 24.96 -16.22 -16.55
CA GLY A 441 24.46 -17.13 -17.57
C GLY A 441 23.35 -16.59 -18.47
N ALA A 442 22.69 -15.49 -18.09
CA ALA A 442 21.60 -14.91 -18.86
C ALA A 442 22.08 -13.92 -19.95
N LEU A 443 23.34 -13.53 -19.89
CA LEU A 443 23.98 -12.62 -20.87
C LEU A 443 24.62 -13.36 -22.05
N ARG A 444 24.51 -14.68 -22.12
CA ARG A 444 24.98 -15.42 -23.29
C ARG A 444 23.90 -15.35 -24.37
N PRO A 445 24.16 -14.70 -25.52
CA PRO A 445 23.29 -14.90 -26.67
C PRO A 445 23.28 -16.39 -26.98
N HIS A 446 22.11 -16.93 -27.20
CA HIS A 446 22.00 -18.28 -27.77
C HIS A 446 22.73 -18.28 -29.10
N ALA A 447 23.87 -18.99 -29.16
CA ALA A 447 24.58 -19.27 -30.38
C ALA A 447 23.79 -20.30 -31.22
#